data_4486349cb75db8efae9ecca96620f683
#
_entry.id   4486349cb75db8efae9ecca96620f683
#
_cell.length_a   1.000
_cell.length_b   1.000
_cell.length_c   1.000
_cell.angle_alpha   90.00
_cell.angle_beta   90.00
_cell.angle_gamma   90.00
#
_symmetry.space_group_name_H-M   'P 1'
#
loop_
_entity.id
_entity.type
_entity.pdbx_description
1 polymer ?
#
loop_
_entity_poly.entity_id
_entity_poly.type
_entity_poly.pdbx_seq_one_letter_code
_entity_poly.pdbx_strand_id
1 'polypeptide(L)'
;MIVEPIQGEGGVIPADIEFLKGLRALCDEFGALLIFDEVQTGVGRTGALYAYMNSGVIPDVLTTAKALGGGFPVGAMLTTDKFAPHFSVGTHGTTYGGNPLASAVAGAVFEFINTPEVLEGVKHRHQYFLDALNKLNTEYPIFEEIRGQGLLIGCVLKAEYAGKAKDITTWAGEEGLLALIAGPNVVRFTPSLIIPEQDIDEGIARLKRALAKLAK
;
A
#
# COMPACT_ATOMS: atom_id res chain seq x y z
N MET A 1 10.31 18.05 3.35
CA MET A 1 10.50 16.91 2.42
C MET A 1 9.30 16.00 2.53
N ILE A 2 8.78 15.48 1.42
CA ILE A 2 7.66 14.53 1.42
C ILE A 2 8.08 13.25 0.69
N VAL A 3 7.73 12.08 1.25
CA VAL A 3 8.07 10.77 0.69
C VAL A 3 6.99 9.74 1.05
N GLU A 4 6.71 8.80 0.14
CA GLU A 4 5.97 7.58 0.45
C GLU A 4 6.95 6.55 1.06
N PRO A 5 6.66 5.95 2.24
CA PRO A 5 7.50 4.86 2.79
C PRO A 5 7.60 3.65 1.85
N ILE A 6 6.55 3.43 1.06
CA ILE A 6 6.54 2.52 -0.09
C ILE A 6 5.88 3.29 -1.23
N GLN A 7 6.59 3.53 -2.32
CA GLN A 7 6.00 4.16 -3.50
C GLN A 7 4.91 3.22 -4.06
N GLY A 8 3.65 3.65 -3.99
CA GLY A 8 2.52 2.82 -4.42
C GLY A 8 2.40 2.78 -5.94
N GLU A 9 2.04 3.91 -6.54
CA GLU A 9 1.87 4.05 -8.00
C GLU A 9 3.20 3.98 -8.75
N GLY A 10 4.30 4.36 -8.10
CA GLY A 10 5.65 4.35 -8.67
C GLY A 10 6.26 2.95 -8.86
N GLY A 11 5.54 1.86 -8.52
CA GLY A 11 6.03 0.50 -8.78
C GLY A 11 6.07 -0.40 -7.55
N VAL A 12 5.38 -0.08 -6.48
CA VAL A 12 5.44 -0.79 -5.19
C VAL A 12 6.90 -0.93 -4.73
N ILE A 13 7.56 0.21 -4.51
CA ILE A 13 8.98 0.27 -4.16
C ILE A 13 9.13 0.62 -2.69
N PRO A 14 9.43 -0.36 -1.80
CA PRO A 14 9.74 -0.06 -0.41
C PRO A 14 11.02 0.78 -0.31
N ALA A 15 10.96 1.85 0.47
CA ALA A 15 12.15 2.63 0.78
C ALA A 15 13.07 1.83 1.72
N ASP A 16 14.39 1.92 1.48
CA ASP A 16 15.37 1.39 2.40
C ASP A 16 15.29 2.11 3.76
N ILE A 17 15.44 1.38 4.86
CA ILE A 17 15.35 1.93 6.21
C ILE A 17 16.46 2.97 6.45
N GLU A 18 17.67 2.71 5.97
CA GLU A 18 18.78 3.67 6.13
C GLU A 18 18.56 4.93 5.29
N PHE A 19 17.90 4.82 4.13
CA PHE A 19 17.47 6.01 3.38
C PHE A 19 16.46 6.84 4.18
N LEU A 20 15.44 6.22 4.80
CA LEU A 20 14.46 6.94 5.61
C LEU A 20 15.11 7.58 6.86
N LYS A 21 16.05 6.89 7.51
CA LYS A 21 16.84 7.45 8.63
C LYS A 21 17.71 8.63 8.17
N GLY A 22 18.34 8.51 6.99
CA GLY A 22 19.10 9.58 6.38
C GLY A 22 18.26 10.82 6.10
N LEU A 23 17.03 10.64 5.57
CA LEU A 23 16.09 11.74 5.37
C LEU A 23 15.71 12.41 6.68
N ARG A 24 15.49 11.63 7.76
CA ARG A 24 15.18 12.19 9.09
C ARG A 24 16.35 13.02 9.60
N ALA A 25 17.58 12.51 9.52
CA ALA A 25 18.77 13.22 9.95
C ALA A 25 18.97 14.53 9.18
N LEU A 26 18.81 14.52 7.86
CA LEU A 26 18.89 15.73 7.03
C LEU A 26 17.79 16.75 7.39
N CYS A 27 16.55 16.28 7.60
CA CYS A 27 15.47 17.18 8.00
C CYS A 27 15.77 17.83 9.36
N ASP A 28 16.34 17.08 10.31
CA ASP A 28 16.72 17.60 11.62
C ASP A 28 17.87 18.61 11.50
N GLU A 29 18.89 18.32 10.70
CA GLU A 29 20.05 19.19 10.45
C GLU A 29 19.65 20.53 9.83
N PHE A 30 18.75 20.50 8.85
CA PHE A 30 18.34 21.70 8.10
C PHE A 30 17.05 22.35 8.64
N GLY A 31 16.48 21.88 9.73
CA GLY A 31 15.23 22.38 10.28
C GLY A 31 14.04 22.22 9.32
N ALA A 32 14.07 21.21 8.46
CA ALA A 32 13.02 20.91 7.50
C ALA A 32 12.04 19.87 8.07
N LEU A 33 10.78 19.90 7.60
CA LEU A 33 9.79 18.89 7.96
C LEU A 33 9.98 17.63 7.13
N LEU A 34 9.91 16.46 7.79
CA LEU A 34 9.74 15.16 7.14
C LEU A 34 8.25 14.78 7.12
N ILE A 35 7.70 14.60 5.95
CA ILE A 35 6.30 14.26 5.73
C ILE A 35 6.25 12.86 5.11
N PHE A 36 5.53 11.93 5.77
CA PHE A 36 5.23 10.62 5.17
C PHE A 36 3.85 10.63 4.57
N ASP A 37 3.79 10.36 3.26
CA ASP A 37 2.55 10.07 2.58
C ASP A 37 2.21 8.59 2.78
N GLU A 38 1.30 8.35 3.73
CA GLU A 38 0.81 7.01 4.05
C GLU A 38 -0.62 6.77 3.53
N VAL A 39 -0.99 7.46 2.47
CA VAL A 39 -2.29 7.29 1.82
C VAL A 39 -2.48 5.87 1.27
N GLN A 40 -1.43 5.22 0.80
CA GLN A 40 -1.48 3.81 0.36
C GLN A 40 -0.96 2.82 1.39
N THR A 41 0.00 3.21 2.21
CA THR A 41 0.72 2.32 3.12
C THR A 41 0.10 2.21 4.51
N GLY A 42 -0.70 3.21 4.89
CA GLY A 42 -1.31 3.29 6.22
C GLY A 42 -2.52 2.39 6.42
N VAL A 43 -3.08 2.51 7.61
CA VAL A 43 -4.30 1.82 8.06
C VAL A 43 -4.21 0.30 7.87
N GLY A 44 -3.13 -0.29 8.41
CA GLY A 44 -2.92 -1.74 8.48
C GLY A 44 -2.33 -2.38 7.22
N ARG A 45 -2.22 -1.66 6.09
CA ARG A 45 -1.82 -2.22 4.79
C ARG A 45 -0.49 -2.98 4.81
N THR A 46 0.48 -2.53 5.60
CA THR A 46 1.83 -3.10 5.70
C THR A 46 2.03 -4.08 6.87
N GLY A 47 0.95 -4.41 7.58
CA GLY A 47 1.01 -5.26 8.79
C GLY A 47 1.36 -4.48 10.07
N ALA A 48 1.53 -3.17 9.96
CA ALA A 48 1.50 -2.21 11.07
C ALA A 48 0.40 -1.19 10.80
N LEU A 49 -0.07 -0.48 11.81
CA LEU A 49 -1.13 0.52 11.63
C LEU A 49 -0.71 1.57 10.61
N TYR A 50 0.54 2.03 10.68
CA TYR A 50 1.20 2.87 9.68
C TYR A 50 2.60 2.34 9.36
N ALA A 51 3.04 2.48 8.12
CA ALA A 51 4.31 1.92 7.64
C ALA A 51 5.53 2.49 8.37
N TYR A 52 5.48 3.75 8.85
CA TYR A 52 6.57 4.34 9.62
C TYR A 52 6.91 3.53 10.88
N MET A 53 5.93 2.82 11.45
CA MET A 53 6.13 1.98 12.65
C MET A 53 7.05 0.78 12.36
N ASN A 54 7.09 0.31 11.11
CA ASN A 54 8.00 -0.76 10.69
C ASN A 54 9.46 -0.27 10.57
N SER A 55 9.66 0.99 10.16
CA SER A 55 10.99 1.59 10.01
C SER A 55 11.54 2.18 11.31
N GLY A 56 10.67 2.53 12.26
CA GLY A 56 11.01 3.27 13.47
C GLY A 56 11.37 4.74 13.22
N VAL A 57 11.18 5.24 11.99
CA VAL A 57 11.44 6.66 11.64
C VAL A 57 10.14 7.44 11.78
N ILE A 58 10.10 8.36 12.74
CA ILE A 58 8.91 9.16 13.05
C ILE A 58 8.91 10.42 12.16
N PRO A 59 7.87 10.62 11.31
CA PRO A 59 7.72 11.84 10.54
C PRO A 59 7.18 13.00 11.40
N ASP A 60 7.38 14.23 10.95
CA ASP A 60 6.74 15.41 11.56
C ASP A 60 5.27 15.53 11.16
N VAL A 61 4.94 15.08 9.96
CA VAL A 61 3.58 15.05 9.41
C VAL A 61 3.34 13.72 8.71
N LEU A 62 2.13 13.19 8.85
CA LEU A 62 1.66 11.99 8.19
C LEU A 62 0.34 12.28 7.49
N THR A 63 0.21 11.89 6.21
CA THR A 63 -1.06 11.95 5.47
C THR A 63 -1.65 10.55 5.33
N THR A 64 -2.97 10.44 5.47
CA THR A 64 -3.70 9.18 5.38
C THR A 64 -5.06 9.38 4.71
N ALA A 65 -5.51 8.39 3.95
CA ALA A 65 -6.82 8.38 3.27
C ALA A 65 -7.21 6.94 2.91
N LYS A 66 -7.87 6.73 1.78
CA LYS A 66 -8.22 5.41 1.20
C LYS A 66 -8.77 4.43 2.25
N ALA A 67 -7.94 3.53 2.78
CA ALA A 67 -8.33 2.55 3.76
C ALA A 67 -8.89 3.16 5.05
N LEU A 68 -8.55 4.41 5.39
CA LEU A 68 -9.08 5.14 6.54
C LEU A 68 -10.61 5.18 6.53
N GLY A 69 -11.20 5.33 5.37
CA GLY A 69 -12.67 5.40 5.23
C GLY A 69 -13.35 4.07 4.93
N GLY A 70 -12.58 2.95 4.73
CA GLY A 70 -13.18 1.66 4.38
C GLY A 70 -14.05 1.70 3.12
N GLY A 71 -13.83 2.67 2.23
CA GLY A 71 -14.64 2.95 1.04
C GLY A 71 -15.38 4.28 1.10
N PHE A 72 -15.56 4.88 2.28
CA PHE A 72 -16.11 6.23 2.41
C PHE A 72 -15.03 7.28 2.13
N PRO A 73 -15.33 8.36 1.38
CA PRO A 73 -14.35 9.39 1.05
C PRO A 73 -13.95 10.20 2.28
N VAL A 74 -12.75 9.97 2.79
CA VAL A 74 -12.15 10.71 3.88
C VAL A 74 -10.64 10.67 3.77
N GLY A 75 -9.98 11.74 4.19
CA GLY A 75 -8.55 11.83 4.38
C GLY A 75 -8.23 12.63 5.63
N ALA A 76 -7.06 12.41 6.17
CA ALA A 76 -6.59 13.12 7.34
C ALA A 76 -5.10 13.45 7.21
N MET A 77 -4.68 14.49 7.89
CA MET A 77 -3.29 14.85 8.11
C MET A 77 -3.07 14.87 9.63
N LEU A 78 -2.04 14.18 10.07
CA LEU A 78 -1.63 14.12 11.46
C LEU A 78 -0.30 14.84 11.62
N THR A 79 -0.14 15.57 12.72
CA THR A 79 1.12 16.22 13.07
C THR A 79 1.31 16.22 14.58
N THR A 80 2.49 16.61 15.02
CA THR A 80 2.80 16.71 16.43
C THR A 80 2.36 18.05 17.02
N ASP A 81 2.24 18.14 18.35
CA ASP A 81 1.90 19.37 19.08
C ASP A 81 2.87 20.52 18.76
N LYS A 82 4.09 20.21 18.36
CA LYS A 82 5.08 21.21 17.94
C LYS A 82 4.61 22.02 16.73
N PHE A 83 3.92 21.39 15.79
CA PHE A 83 3.50 22.01 14.53
C PHE A 83 2.02 22.34 14.48
N ALA A 84 1.21 21.70 15.33
CA ALA A 84 -0.24 21.93 15.38
C ALA A 84 -0.63 23.41 15.52
N PRO A 85 0.07 24.27 16.28
CA PRO A 85 -0.28 25.69 16.40
C PRO A 85 -0.20 26.50 15.09
N HIS A 86 0.49 25.99 14.06
CA HIS A 86 0.54 26.63 12.74
C HIS A 86 -0.74 26.44 11.93
N PHE A 87 -1.59 25.49 12.33
CA PHE A 87 -2.90 25.22 11.70
C PHE A 87 -4.00 25.97 12.46
N SER A 88 -4.11 27.27 12.21
CA SER A 88 -5.09 28.14 12.83
C SER A 88 -6.28 28.43 11.91
N VAL A 89 -7.28 29.14 12.42
CA VAL A 89 -8.45 29.57 11.63
C VAL A 89 -8.01 30.35 10.40
N GLY A 90 -8.49 29.94 9.23
CA GLY A 90 -8.21 30.58 7.93
C GLY A 90 -6.94 30.09 7.21
N THR A 91 -6.12 29.20 7.79
CA THR A 91 -4.94 28.67 7.13
C THR A 91 -5.24 27.53 6.17
N HIS A 92 -6.33 26.82 6.37
CA HIS A 92 -6.83 25.73 5.53
C HIS A 92 -8.35 25.59 5.71
N GLY A 93 -9.02 24.90 4.79
CA GLY A 93 -10.44 24.67 4.90
C GLY A 93 -10.94 23.66 3.88
N THR A 94 -12.11 23.09 4.20
CA THR A 94 -12.84 22.17 3.33
C THR A 94 -14.32 22.25 3.65
N THR A 95 -15.18 22.12 2.65
CA THR A 95 -16.64 22.18 2.88
C THR A 95 -17.17 20.94 3.58
N TYR A 96 -16.69 19.75 3.22
CA TYR A 96 -17.20 18.48 3.71
C TYR A 96 -16.21 17.68 4.58
N GLY A 97 -14.95 18.10 4.67
CA GLY A 97 -13.95 17.41 5.47
C GLY A 97 -14.29 17.43 6.96
N GLY A 98 -14.05 16.31 7.64
CA GLY A 98 -14.36 16.17 9.06
C GLY A 98 -15.87 16.14 9.41
N ASN A 99 -16.73 15.89 8.41
CA ASN A 99 -18.16 15.77 8.73
C ASN A 99 -18.44 14.57 9.66
N PRO A 100 -19.52 14.61 10.48
CA PRO A 100 -19.79 13.58 11.50
C PRO A 100 -19.87 12.17 10.93
N LEU A 101 -20.44 11.98 9.74
CA LEU A 101 -20.56 10.66 9.12
C LEU A 101 -19.18 10.11 8.73
N ALA A 102 -18.35 10.89 8.03
CA ALA A 102 -17.01 10.50 7.65
C ALA A 102 -16.16 10.15 8.89
N SER A 103 -16.27 10.96 9.95
CA SER A 103 -15.52 10.74 11.19
C SER A 103 -15.97 9.48 11.91
N ALA A 104 -17.29 9.20 11.96
CA ALA A 104 -17.82 7.99 12.56
C ALA A 104 -17.39 6.73 11.79
N VAL A 105 -17.45 6.77 10.45
CA VAL A 105 -16.99 5.66 9.61
C VAL A 105 -15.50 5.42 9.79
N ALA A 106 -14.67 6.47 9.74
CA ALA A 106 -13.23 6.35 9.93
C ALA A 106 -12.87 5.80 11.32
N GLY A 107 -13.59 6.24 12.37
CA GLY A 107 -13.42 5.71 13.72
C GLY A 107 -13.70 4.20 13.78
N ALA A 108 -14.84 3.75 13.25
CA ALA A 108 -15.20 2.34 13.23
C ALA A 108 -14.20 1.48 12.43
N VAL A 109 -13.74 1.97 11.28
CA VAL A 109 -12.70 1.29 10.47
C VAL A 109 -11.39 1.21 11.24
N PHE A 110 -10.98 2.30 11.88
CA PHE A 110 -9.74 2.36 12.65
C PHE A 110 -9.75 1.37 13.82
N GLU A 111 -10.84 1.35 14.60
CA GLU A 111 -11.01 0.41 15.72
C GLU A 111 -10.96 -1.05 15.26
N PHE A 112 -11.61 -1.38 14.12
CA PHE A 112 -11.60 -2.71 13.56
C PHE A 112 -10.20 -3.15 13.11
N ILE A 113 -9.48 -2.26 12.41
CA ILE A 113 -8.16 -2.60 11.84
C ILE A 113 -7.06 -2.58 12.89
N ASN A 114 -7.12 -1.66 13.86
CA ASN A 114 -6.09 -1.52 14.89
C ASN A 114 -6.22 -2.60 15.98
N THR A 115 -6.26 -3.85 15.56
CA THR A 115 -6.27 -5.02 16.43
C THR A 115 -5.11 -5.94 16.08
N PRO A 116 -4.52 -6.64 17.09
CA PRO A 116 -3.47 -7.63 16.83
C PRO A 116 -3.91 -8.69 15.81
N GLU A 117 -5.16 -9.14 15.86
CA GLU A 117 -5.72 -10.14 14.96
C GLU A 117 -5.63 -9.71 13.49
N VAL A 118 -6.03 -8.49 13.16
CA VAL A 118 -5.99 -7.97 11.80
C VAL A 118 -4.54 -7.73 11.37
N LEU A 119 -3.74 -7.04 12.18
CA LEU A 119 -2.38 -6.65 11.80
C LEU A 119 -1.44 -7.85 11.64
N GLU A 120 -1.47 -8.81 12.56
CA GLU A 120 -0.70 -10.05 12.40
C GLU A 120 -1.26 -10.92 11.27
N GLY A 121 -2.59 -10.92 11.10
CA GLY A 121 -3.24 -11.58 9.96
C GLY A 121 -2.77 -11.03 8.61
N VAL A 122 -2.48 -9.74 8.49
CA VAL A 122 -1.89 -9.14 7.27
C VAL A 122 -0.49 -9.72 7.00
N LYS A 123 0.35 -9.86 8.03
CA LYS A 123 1.70 -10.44 7.89
C LYS A 123 1.64 -11.91 7.45
N HIS A 124 0.72 -12.68 8.04
CA HIS A 124 0.50 -14.07 7.67
C HIS A 124 0.03 -14.20 6.20
N ARG A 125 -0.99 -13.43 5.81
CA ARG A 125 -1.50 -13.41 4.43
C ARG A 125 -0.49 -12.92 3.43
N HIS A 126 0.40 -12.00 3.83
CA HIS A 126 1.52 -11.57 3.00
C HIS A 126 2.40 -12.76 2.62
N GLN A 127 2.87 -13.52 3.60
CA GLN A 127 3.73 -14.67 3.36
C GLN A 127 3.02 -15.72 2.50
N TYR A 128 1.77 -16.03 2.83
CA TYR A 128 0.95 -16.97 2.05
C TYR A 128 0.85 -16.54 0.58
N PHE A 129 0.57 -15.25 0.34
CA PHE A 129 0.44 -14.73 -1.02
C PHE A 129 1.78 -14.74 -1.76
N LEU A 130 2.89 -14.37 -1.10
CA LEU A 130 4.22 -14.45 -1.70
C LEU A 130 4.59 -15.88 -2.10
N ASP A 131 4.32 -16.86 -1.25
CA ASP A 131 4.61 -18.27 -1.52
C ASP A 131 3.80 -18.76 -2.73
N ALA A 132 2.53 -18.40 -2.81
CA ALA A 132 1.65 -18.73 -3.94
C ALA A 132 2.11 -18.06 -5.24
N LEU A 133 2.51 -16.78 -5.22
CA LEU A 133 3.05 -16.06 -6.37
C LEU A 133 4.40 -16.63 -6.83
N ASN A 134 5.30 -16.94 -5.91
CA ASN A 134 6.59 -17.55 -6.22
C ASN A 134 6.43 -18.95 -6.86
N LYS A 135 5.50 -19.75 -6.34
CA LYS A 135 5.15 -21.04 -6.94
C LYS A 135 4.60 -20.86 -8.37
N LEU A 136 3.71 -19.90 -8.58
CA LEU A 136 3.21 -19.58 -9.91
C LEU A 136 4.33 -19.11 -10.83
N ASN A 137 5.25 -18.27 -10.35
CA ASN A 137 6.39 -17.78 -11.14
C ASN A 137 7.40 -18.88 -11.51
N THR A 138 7.45 -19.99 -10.76
CA THR A 138 8.23 -21.17 -11.14
C THR A 138 7.65 -21.85 -12.39
N GLU A 139 6.34 -21.86 -12.53
CA GLU A 139 5.64 -22.45 -13.67
C GLU A 139 5.56 -21.49 -14.87
N TYR A 140 5.36 -20.20 -14.58
CA TYR A 140 5.31 -19.10 -15.55
C TYR A 140 6.34 -18.04 -15.16
N PRO A 141 7.60 -18.14 -15.60
CA PRO A 141 8.70 -17.29 -15.13
C PRO A 141 8.67 -15.88 -15.74
N ILE A 142 7.59 -15.15 -15.47
CA ILE A 142 7.27 -13.84 -16.04
C ILE A 142 7.77 -12.70 -15.14
N PHE A 143 7.79 -12.93 -13.83
CA PHE A 143 8.20 -11.93 -12.87
C PHE A 143 9.70 -12.04 -12.55
N GLU A 144 10.39 -10.91 -12.62
CA GLU A 144 11.78 -10.77 -12.20
C GLU A 144 11.87 -10.68 -10.67
N GLU A 145 10.95 -9.94 -10.07
CA GLU A 145 10.89 -9.68 -8.64
C GLU A 145 9.44 -9.64 -8.17
N ILE A 146 9.18 -10.19 -7.00
CA ILE A 146 7.93 -9.99 -6.26
C ILE A 146 8.30 -9.27 -4.98
N ARG A 147 7.78 -8.05 -4.78
CA ARG A 147 8.18 -7.16 -3.70
C ARG A 147 6.99 -6.47 -3.05
N GLY A 148 7.24 -5.75 -1.97
CA GLY A 148 6.23 -5.00 -1.22
C GLY A 148 6.26 -5.33 0.26
N GLN A 149 5.24 -4.88 0.99
CA GLN A 149 5.12 -5.11 2.42
C GLN A 149 3.65 -5.28 2.81
N GLY A 150 3.36 -6.26 3.64
CA GLY A 150 1.98 -6.63 3.96
C GLY A 150 1.19 -6.95 2.69
N LEU A 151 -0.02 -6.45 2.59
CA LEU A 151 -0.89 -6.66 1.42
C LEU A 151 -0.82 -5.50 0.40
N LEU A 152 0.35 -4.89 0.25
CA LEU A 152 0.74 -4.04 -0.88
C LEU A 152 1.86 -4.79 -1.61
N ILE A 153 1.52 -5.52 -2.67
CA ILE A 153 2.40 -6.45 -3.37
C ILE A 153 2.54 -6.03 -4.83
N GLY A 154 3.78 -5.97 -5.32
CA GLY A 154 4.12 -5.68 -6.70
C GLY A 154 4.89 -6.82 -7.34
N CYS A 155 4.40 -7.29 -8.49
CA CYS A 155 5.08 -8.29 -9.33
C CYS A 155 5.73 -7.57 -10.51
N VAL A 156 7.04 -7.41 -10.47
CA VAL A 156 7.84 -6.73 -11.50
C VAL A 156 8.04 -7.66 -12.67
N LEU A 157 7.69 -7.22 -13.87
CA LEU A 157 7.87 -8.00 -15.08
C LEU A 157 9.34 -8.06 -15.49
N LYS A 158 9.77 -9.21 -16.02
CA LYS A 158 11.05 -9.34 -16.69
C LYS A 158 11.13 -8.42 -17.92
N ALA A 159 12.36 -8.06 -18.32
CA ALA A 159 12.61 -7.15 -19.42
C ALA A 159 11.93 -7.58 -20.74
N GLU A 160 11.84 -8.87 -21.02
CA GLU A 160 11.16 -9.43 -22.21
C GLU A 160 9.64 -9.19 -22.23
N TYR A 161 9.04 -8.91 -21.06
CA TYR A 161 7.61 -8.57 -20.89
C TYR A 161 7.38 -7.09 -20.57
N ALA A 162 8.38 -6.23 -20.79
CA ALA A 162 8.26 -4.80 -20.50
C ALA A 162 7.04 -4.19 -21.18
N GLY A 163 6.28 -3.38 -20.44
CA GLY A 163 5.06 -2.73 -20.90
C GLY A 163 3.79 -3.60 -20.86
N LYS A 164 3.90 -4.90 -20.50
CA LYS A 164 2.78 -5.85 -20.54
C LYS A 164 1.90 -5.88 -19.29
N ALA A 165 2.20 -5.09 -18.25
CA ALA A 165 1.41 -5.12 -17.02
C ALA A 165 -0.08 -4.81 -17.29
N LYS A 166 -0.38 -3.87 -18.20
CA LYS A 166 -1.75 -3.54 -18.59
C LYS A 166 -2.46 -4.71 -19.29
N ASP A 167 -1.78 -5.41 -20.19
CA ASP A 167 -2.33 -6.55 -20.89
C ASP A 167 -2.67 -7.68 -19.88
N ILE A 168 -1.73 -7.96 -18.96
CA ILE A 168 -1.93 -8.97 -17.91
C ILE A 168 -3.13 -8.63 -17.03
N THR A 169 -3.26 -7.37 -16.58
CA THR A 169 -4.42 -6.97 -15.75
C THR A 169 -5.74 -7.02 -16.52
N THR A 170 -5.72 -6.75 -17.83
CA THR A 170 -6.90 -6.90 -18.69
C THR A 170 -7.32 -8.35 -18.80
N TRP A 171 -6.38 -9.25 -19.08
CA TRP A 171 -6.66 -10.70 -19.15
C TRP A 171 -7.07 -11.28 -17.79
N ALA A 172 -6.47 -10.80 -16.70
CA ALA A 172 -6.88 -11.16 -15.36
C ALA A 172 -8.33 -10.76 -15.08
N GLY A 173 -8.76 -9.57 -15.54
CA GLY A 173 -10.15 -9.12 -15.48
C GLY A 173 -11.13 -10.01 -16.27
N GLU A 174 -10.73 -10.49 -17.44
CA GLU A 174 -11.51 -11.45 -18.23
C GLU A 174 -11.68 -12.80 -17.50
N GLU A 175 -10.69 -13.18 -16.68
CA GLU A 175 -10.76 -14.36 -15.81
C GLU A 175 -11.45 -14.08 -14.45
N GLY A 176 -11.94 -12.85 -14.23
CA GLY A 176 -12.62 -12.43 -13.01
C GLY A 176 -11.70 -12.05 -11.86
N LEU A 177 -10.43 -11.76 -12.13
CA LEU A 177 -9.46 -11.23 -11.15
C LEU A 177 -9.23 -9.74 -11.38
N LEU A 178 -9.63 -8.91 -10.41
CA LEU A 178 -9.31 -7.49 -10.42
C LEU A 178 -7.90 -7.27 -9.86
N ALA A 179 -6.98 -6.88 -10.71
CA ALA A 179 -5.63 -6.48 -10.36
C ALA A 179 -5.34 -5.08 -10.91
N LEU A 180 -4.34 -4.43 -10.38
CA LEU A 180 -3.94 -3.08 -10.75
C LEU A 180 -2.55 -3.08 -11.38
N ILE A 181 -2.17 -1.96 -11.98
CA ILE A 181 -0.79 -1.70 -12.38
C ILE A 181 -0.15 -0.68 -11.42
N ALA A 182 1.16 -0.74 -11.31
CA ALA A 182 1.98 0.30 -10.70
C ALA A 182 3.09 0.66 -11.69
N GLY A 183 2.81 1.63 -12.56
CA GLY A 183 3.61 1.87 -13.75
C GLY A 183 3.44 0.77 -14.82
N PRO A 184 4.20 0.83 -15.93
CA PRO A 184 3.99 -0.06 -17.09
C PRO A 184 4.47 -1.50 -16.87
N ASN A 185 5.32 -1.74 -15.88
CA ASN A 185 6.05 -2.99 -15.70
C ASN A 185 5.71 -3.75 -14.40
N VAL A 186 4.73 -3.29 -13.63
CA VAL A 186 4.39 -3.92 -12.35
C VAL A 186 2.90 -4.22 -12.27
N VAL A 187 2.56 -5.49 -12.04
CA VAL A 187 1.23 -5.92 -11.64
C VAL A 187 1.12 -5.79 -10.13
N ARG A 188 0.12 -5.04 -9.65
CA ARG A 188 -0.04 -4.72 -8.23
C ARG A 188 -1.27 -5.40 -7.64
N PHE A 189 -1.12 -5.95 -6.45
CA PHE A 189 -2.19 -6.53 -5.64
C PHE A 189 -2.35 -5.77 -4.33
N THR A 190 -3.59 -5.35 -4.05
CA THR A 190 -3.99 -4.66 -2.82
C THR A 190 -5.33 -5.23 -2.32
N PRO A 191 -5.38 -6.52 -1.94
CA PRO A 191 -6.61 -7.15 -1.53
C PRO A 191 -7.12 -6.62 -0.18
N SER A 192 -8.30 -7.08 0.25
CA SER A 192 -8.79 -6.86 1.61
C SER A 192 -7.77 -7.32 2.64
N LEU A 193 -7.63 -6.57 3.76
CA LEU A 193 -6.71 -6.95 4.84
C LEU A 193 -7.09 -8.27 5.50
N ILE A 194 -8.34 -8.68 5.39
CA ILE A 194 -8.89 -9.92 5.94
C ILE A 194 -9.25 -10.93 4.86
N ILE A 195 -8.65 -10.80 3.66
CA ILE A 195 -8.89 -11.77 2.58
C ILE A 195 -8.66 -13.21 3.05
N PRO A 196 -9.59 -14.13 2.82
CA PRO A 196 -9.37 -15.55 3.12
C PRO A 196 -8.30 -16.15 2.20
N GLU A 197 -7.55 -17.14 2.69
CA GLU A 197 -6.55 -17.86 1.88
C GLU A 197 -7.18 -18.54 0.65
N GLN A 198 -8.39 -19.06 0.79
CA GLN A 198 -9.14 -19.63 -0.33
C GLN A 198 -9.34 -18.63 -1.47
N ASP A 199 -9.59 -17.35 -1.17
CA ASP A 199 -9.75 -16.31 -2.18
C ASP A 199 -8.40 -15.92 -2.81
N ILE A 200 -7.29 -16.02 -2.05
CA ILE A 200 -5.94 -15.89 -2.59
C ILE A 200 -5.67 -17.02 -3.59
N ASP A 201 -5.96 -18.27 -3.22
CA ASP A 201 -5.78 -19.45 -4.10
C ASP A 201 -6.58 -19.32 -5.38
N GLU A 202 -7.85 -18.92 -5.30
CA GLU A 202 -8.68 -18.69 -6.48
C GLU A 202 -8.13 -17.53 -7.33
N GLY A 203 -7.67 -16.45 -6.70
CA GLY A 203 -7.02 -15.34 -7.39
C GLY A 203 -5.76 -15.77 -8.15
N ILE A 204 -4.91 -16.60 -7.55
CA ILE A 204 -3.73 -17.18 -8.18
C ILE A 204 -4.11 -18.09 -9.35
N ALA A 205 -5.16 -18.91 -9.20
CA ALA A 205 -5.63 -19.76 -10.28
C ALA A 205 -6.14 -18.95 -11.49
N ARG A 206 -6.81 -17.82 -11.24
CA ARG A 206 -7.25 -16.88 -12.28
C ARG A 206 -6.08 -16.17 -12.94
N LEU A 207 -5.09 -15.70 -12.14
CA LEU A 207 -3.87 -15.11 -12.65
C LEU A 207 -3.11 -16.08 -13.56
N LYS A 208 -3.01 -17.37 -13.16
CA LYS A 208 -2.39 -18.42 -13.97
C LYS A 208 -3.03 -18.52 -15.35
N ARG A 209 -4.37 -18.50 -15.45
CA ARG A 209 -5.08 -18.54 -16.75
C ARG A 209 -4.80 -17.30 -17.60
N ALA A 210 -4.69 -16.13 -16.95
CA ALA A 210 -4.33 -14.90 -17.65
C ALA A 210 -2.90 -14.95 -18.20
N LEU A 211 -1.92 -15.41 -17.39
CA LEU A 211 -0.52 -15.52 -17.79
C LEU A 211 -0.29 -16.53 -18.91
N ALA A 212 -1.10 -17.58 -19.01
CA ALA A 212 -1.05 -18.54 -20.11
C ALA A 212 -1.31 -17.90 -21.50
N LYS A 213 -1.87 -16.69 -21.56
CA LYS A 213 -2.06 -15.93 -22.80
C LYS A 213 -0.77 -15.27 -23.30
N LEU A 214 0.24 -15.05 -22.41
CA LEU A 214 1.56 -14.55 -22.81
C LEU A 214 2.43 -15.61 -23.49
N ALA A 215 2.16 -16.89 -23.24
CA ALA A 215 2.95 -18.00 -23.77
C ALA A 215 2.48 -18.45 -25.19
N LYS A 216 1.48 -17.78 -25.75
CA LYS A 216 0.98 -17.99 -27.10
C LYS A 216 1.44 -16.90 -28.04
#